data_d34c017aceaade43991dcafab2e04551
#
_entry.id   d34c017aceaade43991dcafab2e04551
#
_cell.length_a   1.000
_cell.length_b   1.000
_cell.length_c   1.000
_cell.angle_alpha   90.00
_cell.angle_beta   90.00
_cell.angle_gamma   90.00
#
_symmetry.space_group_name_H-M   'P 1'
#
loop_
_entity.id
_entity.type
_entity.pdbx_description
1 polymer ?
#
loop_
_entity_poly.entity_id
_entity_poly.type
_entity_poly.pdbx_seq_one_letter_code
_entity_poly.pdbx_strand_id
1 'polypeptide(L)'
;MLLKSNALVKQYGAKRVVNEVTVSVNTGEIVGLLGPNGAGKTTTFYMFVGLVQPDQGDIFLEDETITHLPMYKRARKGLGYLPQEASVFRDLSVEDNIKAILEMTKLSAKDQKDKLEQLIEEFSLGKVRKNLGKVLSGGERRRTEIARALATDPHFILLDEPFAGVDPIAVEDIQSIIYKLKSKNIGILITDHNVQETLSITDRAYLLFEGKLLKQGTAEELAEDEMVRKVYLGQNFELRRKTFNID
;
A
#
# COMPACT_ATOMS: atom_id res chain seq x y z
N MET A 1 2.89 -16.27 -0.12
CA MET A 1 2.20 -15.99 1.16
C MET A 1 0.88 -15.30 0.86
N LEU A 2 -0.09 -15.43 1.77
CA LEU A 2 -1.44 -14.87 1.65
C LEU A 2 -1.76 -13.98 2.86
N LEU A 3 -2.15 -12.72 2.61
CA LEU A 3 -2.78 -11.83 3.58
C LEU A 3 -4.27 -11.77 3.26
N LYS A 4 -5.15 -12.12 4.20
CA LYS A 4 -6.59 -12.16 3.95
C LYS A 4 -7.41 -11.67 5.13
N SER A 5 -8.60 -11.16 4.85
CA SER A 5 -9.66 -10.95 5.84
C SER A 5 -10.81 -11.94 5.61
N ASN A 6 -11.62 -12.14 6.65
CA ASN A 6 -12.84 -12.91 6.58
C ASN A 6 -13.95 -12.14 7.27
N ALA A 7 -14.98 -11.75 6.49
CA ALA A 7 -16.22 -11.11 6.93
C ALA A 7 -16.02 -9.97 7.96
N LEU A 8 -15.13 -9.02 7.65
CA LEU A 8 -14.85 -7.89 8.53
C LEU A 8 -16.07 -7.00 8.70
N VAL A 9 -16.36 -6.65 9.94
CA VAL A 9 -17.43 -5.72 10.32
C VAL A 9 -16.85 -4.62 11.19
N LYS A 10 -17.24 -3.36 10.90
CA LYS A 10 -16.95 -2.21 11.74
C LYS A 10 -18.13 -1.27 11.81
N GLN A 11 -18.49 -0.87 13.04
CA GLN A 11 -19.59 0.03 13.33
C GLN A 11 -19.08 1.23 14.14
N TYR A 12 -19.53 2.42 13.80
CA TYR A 12 -19.34 3.64 14.58
C TYR A 12 -20.71 4.22 14.94
N GLY A 13 -21.04 4.20 16.24
CA GLY A 13 -22.38 4.55 16.70
C GLY A 13 -23.44 3.64 16.06
N ALA A 14 -24.45 4.21 15.43
CA ALA A 14 -25.48 3.44 14.71
C ALA A 14 -25.10 3.03 13.28
N LYS A 15 -24.00 3.57 12.74
CA LYS A 15 -23.60 3.34 11.33
C LYS A 15 -22.61 2.20 11.20
N ARG A 16 -23.00 1.13 10.49
CA ARG A 16 -22.10 0.06 10.07
C ARG A 16 -21.35 0.54 8.80
N VAL A 17 -20.04 0.86 8.96
CA VAL A 17 -19.21 1.42 7.89
C VAL A 17 -18.49 0.35 7.10
N VAL A 18 -18.30 -0.85 7.67
CA VAL A 18 -17.80 -2.05 6.99
C VAL A 18 -18.72 -3.21 7.38
N ASN A 19 -19.18 -3.96 6.40
CA ASN A 19 -20.21 -4.98 6.58
C ASN A 19 -19.85 -6.26 5.82
N GLU A 20 -19.27 -7.22 6.52
CA GLU A 20 -18.87 -8.54 6.04
C GLU A 20 -17.88 -8.49 4.84
N VAL A 21 -16.93 -7.57 4.89
CA VAL A 21 -15.94 -7.39 3.82
C VAL A 21 -14.84 -8.45 3.92
N THR A 22 -14.66 -9.19 2.84
CA THR A 22 -13.58 -10.17 2.66
C THR A 22 -12.66 -9.73 1.52
N VAL A 23 -11.36 -9.58 1.82
CA VAL A 23 -10.31 -9.14 0.89
C VAL A 23 -9.10 -10.05 1.07
N SER A 24 -8.39 -10.33 -0.01
CA SER A 24 -7.14 -11.09 0.06
C SER A 24 -6.08 -10.49 -0.87
N VAL A 25 -4.81 -10.71 -0.54
CA VAL A 25 -3.64 -10.31 -1.32
C VAL A 25 -2.61 -11.42 -1.26
N ASN A 26 -2.07 -11.85 -2.41
CA ASN A 26 -0.94 -12.78 -2.46
C ASN A 26 0.38 -12.01 -2.57
N THR A 27 1.49 -12.63 -2.15
CA THR A 27 2.82 -12.09 -2.51
C THR A 27 2.97 -12.08 -4.04
N GLY A 28 3.62 -11.04 -4.56
CA GLY A 28 3.78 -10.85 -6.01
C GLY A 28 2.52 -10.36 -6.74
N GLU A 29 1.53 -9.85 -5.98
CA GLU A 29 0.27 -9.33 -6.53
C GLU A 29 0.03 -7.88 -6.11
N ILE A 30 -0.51 -7.06 -7.00
CA ILE A 30 -1.00 -5.71 -6.71
C ILE A 30 -2.52 -5.73 -6.68
N VAL A 31 -3.10 -5.46 -5.53
CA VAL A 31 -4.55 -5.46 -5.30
C VAL A 31 -5.03 -4.05 -4.96
N GLY A 32 -6.05 -3.58 -5.69
CA GLY A 32 -6.73 -2.32 -5.42
C GLY A 32 -7.90 -2.48 -4.44
N LEU A 33 -8.05 -1.56 -3.49
CA LEU A 33 -9.25 -1.42 -2.66
C LEU A 33 -9.92 -0.11 -3.01
N LEU A 34 -10.95 -0.16 -3.84
CA LEU A 34 -11.57 0.97 -4.53
C LEU A 34 -12.99 1.22 -4.03
N GLY A 35 -13.55 2.36 -4.40
CA GLY A 35 -14.93 2.74 -4.10
C GLY A 35 -15.08 4.24 -3.83
N PRO A 36 -16.30 4.76 -3.82
CA PRO A 36 -16.57 6.17 -3.54
C PRO A 36 -16.21 6.56 -2.09
N ASN A 37 -16.24 7.87 -1.82
CA ASN A 37 -16.04 8.39 -0.46
C ASN A 37 -17.12 7.83 0.47
N GLY A 38 -16.70 7.38 1.66
CA GLY A 38 -17.61 6.76 2.63
C GLY A 38 -17.94 5.29 2.36
N ALA A 39 -17.36 4.65 1.33
CA ALA A 39 -17.59 3.23 1.02
C ALA A 39 -16.96 2.25 2.02
N GLY A 40 -16.17 2.71 2.99
CA GLY A 40 -15.52 1.86 3.98
C GLY A 40 -14.08 1.46 3.65
N LYS A 41 -13.49 1.97 2.54
CA LYS A 41 -12.11 1.65 2.11
C LYS A 41 -11.08 1.89 3.22
N THR A 42 -10.94 3.12 3.68
CA THR A 42 -9.95 3.52 4.68
C THR A 42 -10.13 2.72 5.98
N THR A 43 -11.37 2.49 6.42
CA THR A 43 -11.63 1.68 7.62
C THR A 43 -11.19 0.23 7.41
N THR A 44 -11.52 -0.39 6.26
CA THR A 44 -11.10 -1.74 5.92
C THR A 44 -9.58 -1.82 5.84
N PHE A 45 -8.95 -0.88 5.17
CA PHE A 45 -7.50 -0.79 5.03
C PHE A 45 -6.81 -0.65 6.42
N TYR A 46 -7.32 0.23 7.28
CA TYR A 46 -6.77 0.42 8.63
C TYR A 46 -6.97 -0.80 9.55
N MET A 47 -7.96 -1.63 9.29
CA MET A 47 -8.06 -2.92 9.97
C MET A 47 -6.91 -3.85 9.56
N PHE A 48 -6.51 -3.89 8.28
CA PHE A 48 -5.32 -4.63 7.83
C PHE A 48 -4.03 -4.09 8.43
N VAL A 49 -3.87 -2.78 8.52
CA VAL A 49 -2.70 -2.14 9.15
C VAL A 49 -2.64 -2.43 10.65
N GLY A 50 -3.78 -2.57 11.32
CA GLY A 50 -3.89 -2.72 12.78
C GLY A 50 -4.08 -1.40 13.53
N LEU A 51 -4.50 -0.34 12.83
CA LEU A 51 -4.87 0.96 13.40
C LEU A 51 -6.33 0.97 13.89
N VAL A 52 -7.18 0.14 13.28
CA VAL A 52 -8.58 -0.05 13.66
C VAL A 52 -8.81 -1.51 13.97
N GLN A 53 -9.50 -1.81 15.07
CA GLN A 53 -9.93 -3.18 15.38
C GLN A 53 -11.31 -3.44 14.76
N PRO A 54 -11.51 -4.56 14.06
CA PRO A 54 -12.84 -4.97 13.63
C PRO A 54 -13.72 -5.32 14.83
N ASP A 55 -15.01 -5.13 14.69
CA ASP A 55 -16.00 -5.55 15.70
C ASP A 55 -16.37 -7.03 15.51
N GLN A 56 -16.29 -7.54 14.25
CA GLN A 56 -16.45 -8.95 13.89
C GLN A 56 -15.56 -9.28 12.70
N GLY A 57 -15.31 -10.58 12.52
CA GLY A 57 -14.43 -11.08 11.47
C GLY A 57 -12.96 -11.04 11.85
N ASP A 58 -12.13 -11.66 11.02
CA ASP A 58 -10.73 -11.87 11.32
C ASP A 58 -9.80 -11.49 10.15
N ILE A 59 -8.54 -11.20 10.49
CA ILE A 59 -7.46 -10.97 9.54
C ILE A 59 -6.39 -12.02 9.77
N PHE A 60 -5.94 -12.62 8.68
CA PHE A 60 -4.96 -13.70 8.68
C PHE A 60 -3.75 -13.36 7.83
N LEU A 61 -2.60 -13.75 8.32
CA LEU A 61 -1.38 -13.86 7.55
C LEU A 61 -1.06 -15.36 7.44
N GLU A 62 -1.22 -15.92 6.25
CA GLU A 62 -1.32 -17.38 6.04
C GLU A 62 -2.44 -17.96 6.92
N ASP A 63 -2.10 -18.90 7.77
CA ASP A 63 -3.04 -19.54 8.70
C ASP A 63 -3.05 -18.89 10.10
N GLU A 64 -2.20 -17.88 10.32
CA GLU A 64 -2.12 -17.21 11.61
C GLU A 64 -3.07 -16.00 11.66
N THR A 65 -3.93 -15.96 12.68
CA THR A 65 -4.74 -14.77 12.93
C THR A 65 -3.90 -13.62 13.49
N ILE A 66 -3.99 -12.46 12.85
CA ILE A 66 -3.32 -11.24 13.27
C ILE A 66 -4.28 -10.14 13.70
N THR A 67 -5.58 -10.45 13.81
CA THR A 67 -6.69 -9.51 14.08
C THR A 67 -6.36 -8.58 15.27
N HIS A 68 -5.93 -9.14 16.38
CA HIS A 68 -5.68 -8.40 17.62
C HIS A 68 -4.21 -7.97 17.80
N LEU A 69 -3.35 -8.25 16.80
CA LEU A 69 -1.96 -7.82 16.86
C LEU A 69 -1.86 -6.31 16.56
N PRO A 70 -1.17 -5.54 17.41
CA PRO A 70 -0.90 -4.14 17.13
C PRO A 70 0.06 -3.98 15.93
N MET A 71 0.03 -2.82 15.29
CA MET A 71 0.77 -2.51 14.06
C MET A 71 2.26 -2.94 14.13
N TYR A 72 2.97 -2.66 15.22
CA TYR A 72 4.40 -3.02 15.34
C TYR A 72 4.67 -4.54 15.33
N LYS A 73 3.71 -5.35 15.83
CA LYS A 73 3.81 -6.83 15.74
C LYS A 73 3.53 -7.31 14.33
N ARG A 74 2.58 -6.68 13.62
CA ARG A 74 2.32 -6.97 12.20
C ARG A 74 3.53 -6.59 11.34
N ALA A 75 4.17 -5.45 11.62
CA ALA A 75 5.39 -5.03 10.93
C ALA A 75 6.51 -6.08 11.09
N ARG A 76 6.71 -6.62 12.30
CA ARG A 76 7.68 -7.70 12.56
C ARG A 76 7.35 -9.02 11.86
N LYS A 77 6.10 -9.19 11.41
CA LYS A 77 5.66 -10.34 10.60
C LYS A 77 5.73 -10.06 9.10
N GLY A 78 6.29 -8.91 8.70
CA GLY A 78 6.51 -8.56 7.31
C GLY A 78 5.38 -7.76 6.67
N LEU A 79 4.54 -7.03 7.43
CA LEU A 79 3.58 -6.07 6.90
C LEU A 79 4.15 -4.66 6.95
N GLY A 80 4.57 -4.11 5.81
CA GLY A 80 4.94 -2.70 5.68
C GLY A 80 3.71 -1.81 5.50
N TYR A 81 3.76 -0.57 5.98
CA TYR A 81 2.70 0.42 5.81
C TYR A 81 3.28 1.78 5.41
N LEU A 82 2.74 2.33 4.34
CA LEU A 82 3.02 3.69 3.89
C LEU A 82 1.74 4.54 4.01
N PRO A 83 1.70 5.49 4.95
CA PRO A 83 0.57 6.39 5.12
C PRO A 83 0.45 7.39 3.96
N GLN A 84 -0.73 7.99 3.84
CA GLN A 84 -0.99 9.10 2.93
C GLN A 84 -0.13 10.32 3.28
N GLU A 85 -0.05 10.66 4.57
CA GLU A 85 0.77 11.77 5.04
C GLU A 85 2.25 11.43 5.03
N ALA A 86 3.08 12.46 4.84
CA ALA A 86 4.53 12.32 4.86
C ALA A 86 5.03 11.74 6.19
N SER A 87 5.70 10.58 6.11
CA SER A 87 6.18 9.84 7.28
C SER A 87 7.70 9.93 7.49
N VAL A 88 8.42 10.64 6.60
CA VAL A 88 9.87 10.82 6.76
C VAL A 88 10.19 11.58 8.06
N PHE A 89 11.24 11.17 8.75
CA PHE A 89 11.79 11.92 9.87
C PHE A 89 12.42 13.20 9.34
N ARG A 90 11.77 14.33 9.57
CA ARG A 90 12.07 15.61 8.91
C ARG A 90 13.47 16.16 9.18
N ASP A 91 13.99 15.92 10.38
CA ASP A 91 15.29 16.41 10.85
C ASP A 91 16.42 15.37 10.74
N LEU A 92 16.13 14.20 10.17
CA LEU A 92 17.12 13.20 9.79
C LEU A 92 17.44 13.30 8.30
N SER A 93 18.67 12.95 7.93
CA SER A 93 19.05 12.79 6.51
C SER A 93 18.31 11.62 5.87
N VAL A 94 18.32 11.52 4.54
CA VAL A 94 17.79 10.36 3.81
C VAL A 94 18.45 9.07 4.31
N GLU A 95 19.78 9.08 4.42
CA GLU A 95 20.56 7.95 4.95
C GLU A 95 20.13 7.58 6.37
N ASP A 96 20.01 8.57 7.27
CA ASP A 96 19.66 8.31 8.66
C ASP A 96 18.20 7.86 8.81
N ASN A 97 17.29 8.31 7.92
CA ASN A 97 15.92 7.81 7.86
C ASN A 97 15.85 6.30 7.62
N ILE A 98 16.67 5.77 6.70
CA ILE A 98 16.74 4.35 6.39
C ILE A 98 17.49 3.61 7.50
N LYS A 99 18.61 4.15 7.93
CA LYS A 99 19.48 3.56 8.96
C LYS A 99 18.74 3.37 10.29
N ALA A 100 17.94 4.35 10.71
CA ALA A 100 17.14 4.24 11.93
C ALA A 100 16.22 3.00 11.96
N ILE A 101 15.70 2.57 10.79
CA ILE A 101 14.90 1.35 10.71
C ILE A 101 15.79 0.10 10.67
N LEU A 102 16.91 0.14 9.95
CA LEU A 102 17.85 -0.98 9.90
C LEU A 102 18.41 -1.32 11.30
N GLU A 103 18.68 -0.33 12.14
CA GLU A 103 19.13 -0.51 13.53
C GLU A 103 18.10 -1.25 14.40
N MET A 104 16.80 -1.21 14.02
CA MET A 104 15.74 -1.95 14.71
C MET A 104 15.63 -3.41 14.23
N THR A 105 16.37 -3.81 13.20
CA THR A 105 16.39 -5.18 12.68
C THR A 105 17.39 -6.05 13.45
N LYS A 106 17.40 -7.35 13.14
CA LYS A 106 18.40 -8.30 13.69
C LYS A 106 19.63 -8.46 12.79
N LEU A 107 19.77 -7.64 11.76
CA LEU A 107 20.89 -7.70 10.83
C LEU A 107 22.21 -7.33 11.53
N SER A 108 23.32 -7.94 11.11
CA SER A 108 24.64 -7.52 11.56
C SER A 108 24.96 -6.09 11.08
N ALA A 109 25.88 -5.40 11.74
CA ALA A 109 26.31 -4.05 11.35
C ALA A 109 26.80 -3.99 9.87
N LYS A 110 27.43 -5.08 9.39
CA LYS A 110 27.84 -5.21 7.99
C LYS A 110 26.61 -5.31 7.07
N ASP A 111 25.69 -6.21 7.37
CA ASP A 111 24.49 -6.43 6.55
C ASP A 111 23.60 -5.18 6.53
N GLN A 112 23.50 -4.44 7.66
CA GLN A 112 22.79 -3.15 7.71
C GLN A 112 23.41 -2.14 6.76
N LYS A 113 24.75 -2.06 6.72
CA LYS A 113 25.48 -1.16 5.82
C LYS A 113 25.25 -1.55 4.36
N ASP A 114 25.40 -2.83 4.05
CA ASP A 114 25.22 -3.34 2.68
C ASP A 114 23.78 -3.10 2.20
N LYS A 115 22.79 -3.34 3.06
CA LYS A 115 21.37 -3.07 2.78
C LYS A 115 21.08 -1.58 2.59
N LEU A 116 21.71 -0.71 3.40
CA LEU A 116 21.58 0.74 3.23
C LEU A 116 22.08 1.19 1.86
N GLU A 117 23.29 0.75 1.46
CA GLU A 117 23.85 1.09 0.13
C GLU A 117 22.93 0.58 -1.00
N GLN A 118 22.46 -0.66 -0.89
CA GLN A 118 21.51 -1.24 -1.84
C GLN A 118 20.25 -0.38 -1.98
N LEU A 119 19.62 0.04 -0.88
CA LEU A 119 18.41 0.84 -0.90
C LEU A 119 18.65 2.25 -1.46
N ILE A 120 19.77 2.88 -1.11
CA ILE A 120 20.16 4.20 -1.64
C ILE A 120 20.32 4.14 -3.16
N GLU A 121 20.98 3.11 -3.68
CA GLU A 121 21.18 2.90 -5.11
C GLU A 121 19.86 2.60 -5.82
N GLU A 122 19.11 1.61 -5.33
CA GLU A 122 17.85 1.13 -5.92
C GLU A 122 16.81 2.25 -6.09
N PHE A 123 16.73 3.15 -5.10
CA PHE A 123 15.77 4.26 -5.11
C PHE A 123 16.37 5.57 -5.64
N SER A 124 17.57 5.51 -6.25
CA SER A 124 18.25 6.68 -6.82
C SER A 124 18.36 7.86 -5.84
N LEU A 125 18.64 7.56 -4.57
CA LEU A 125 18.74 8.53 -3.48
C LEU A 125 20.15 9.06 -3.25
N GLY A 126 21.14 8.62 -4.03
CA GLY A 126 22.55 8.97 -3.85
C GLY A 126 22.80 10.47 -3.83
N LYS A 127 22.19 11.23 -4.74
CA LYS A 127 22.35 12.70 -4.82
C LYS A 127 21.81 13.46 -3.62
N VAL A 128 20.78 12.92 -2.98
CA VAL A 128 20.09 13.56 -1.83
C VAL A 128 20.38 12.85 -0.50
N ARG A 129 21.30 11.89 -0.51
CA ARG A 129 21.64 11.03 0.62
C ARG A 129 21.80 11.77 1.96
N LYS A 130 22.46 12.93 1.92
CA LYS A 130 22.75 13.77 3.11
C LYS A 130 21.71 14.87 3.34
N ASN A 131 20.73 15.04 2.44
CA ASN A 131 19.70 16.03 2.61
C ASN A 131 18.74 15.63 3.74
N LEU A 132 18.30 16.63 4.51
CA LEU A 132 17.30 16.40 5.56
C LEU A 132 15.93 16.13 4.95
N GLY A 133 15.12 15.30 5.61
CA GLY A 133 13.77 14.94 5.14
C GLY A 133 12.86 16.14 4.83
N LYS A 134 13.02 17.24 5.55
CA LYS A 134 12.22 18.48 5.38
C LYS A 134 12.49 19.26 4.10
N VAL A 135 13.62 19.02 3.43
CA VAL A 135 13.99 19.74 2.18
C VAL A 135 13.83 18.90 0.92
N LEU A 136 13.35 17.65 1.05
CA LEU A 136 13.14 16.76 -0.07
C LEU A 136 11.93 17.21 -0.90
N SER A 137 12.03 17.08 -2.22
CA SER A 137 10.89 17.13 -3.13
C SER A 137 9.89 16.01 -2.82
N GLY A 138 8.65 16.11 -3.33
CA GLY A 138 7.62 15.09 -3.13
C GLY A 138 8.05 13.69 -3.56
N GLY A 139 8.66 13.59 -4.75
CA GLY A 139 9.17 12.32 -5.28
C GLY A 139 10.35 11.76 -4.48
N GLU A 140 11.34 12.58 -4.12
CA GLU A 140 12.48 12.17 -3.30
C GLU A 140 12.03 11.69 -1.92
N ARG A 141 11.08 12.41 -1.30
CA ARG A 141 10.47 12.04 -0.04
C ARG A 141 9.79 10.69 -0.16
N ARG A 142 8.95 10.48 -1.18
CA ARG A 142 8.21 9.21 -1.36
C ARG A 142 9.17 8.04 -1.60
N ARG A 143 10.21 8.21 -2.42
CA ARG A 143 11.25 7.19 -2.59
C ARG A 143 11.97 6.87 -1.28
N THR A 144 12.26 7.88 -0.45
CA THR A 144 12.86 7.67 0.89
C THR A 144 11.95 6.88 1.81
N GLU A 145 10.65 7.17 1.82
CA GLU A 145 9.65 6.46 2.63
C GLU A 145 9.52 4.99 2.21
N ILE A 146 9.51 4.72 0.90
CA ILE A 146 9.46 3.36 0.38
C ILE A 146 10.75 2.60 0.72
N ALA A 147 11.92 3.20 0.49
CA ALA A 147 13.21 2.61 0.85
C ALA A 147 13.27 2.27 2.35
N ARG A 148 12.76 3.16 3.20
CA ARG A 148 12.65 2.94 4.64
C ARG A 148 11.72 1.77 4.98
N ALA A 149 10.56 1.65 4.31
CA ALA A 149 9.65 0.54 4.52
C ALA A 149 10.27 -0.81 4.11
N LEU A 150 11.11 -0.82 3.06
CA LEU A 150 11.81 -2.01 2.58
C LEU A 150 13.01 -2.42 3.46
N ALA A 151 13.46 -1.57 4.35
CA ALA A 151 14.57 -1.88 5.27
C ALA A 151 14.29 -3.11 6.17
N THR A 152 13.02 -3.45 6.36
CA THR A 152 12.57 -4.61 7.16
C THR A 152 12.27 -5.86 6.33
N ASP A 153 12.54 -5.88 5.02
CA ASP A 153 12.22 -6.97 4.08
C ASP A 153 10.75 -7.45 4.20
N PRO A 154 9.77 -6.57 3.97
CA PRO A 154 8.37 -6.92 4.14
C PRO A 154 7.90 -7.92 3.07
N HIS A 155 6.97 -8.80 3.43
CA HIS A 155 6.27 -9.68 2.49
C HIS A 155 5.09 -8.97 1.83
N PHE A 156 4.51 -8.00 2.52
CA PHE A 156 3.39 -7.17 2.05
C PHE A 156 3.64 -5.70 2.35
N ILE A 157 3.21 -4.83 1.43
CA ILE A 157 3.20 -3.38 1.64
C ILE A 157 1.78 -2.87 1.42
N LEU A 158 1.30 -2.12 2.41
CA LEU A 158 -0.01 -1.48 2.41
C LEU A 158 0.20 0.01 2.09
N LEU A 159 -0.34 0.48 0.96
CA LEU A 159 -0.18 1.85 0.44
C LEU A 159 -1.49 2.62 0.58
N ASP A 160 -1.48 3.64 1.42
CA ASP A 160 -2.63 4.52 1.64
C ASP A 160 -2.51 5.76 0.76
N GLU A 161 -3.37 5.86 -0.24
CA GLU A 161 -3.46 6.96 -1.22
C GLU A 161 -2.09 7.40 -1.77
N PRO A 162 -1.29 6.48 -2.37
CA PRO A 162 0.07 6.78 -2.80
C PRO A 162 0.17 7.85 -3.89
N PHE A 163 -0.91 8.13 -4.62
CA PHE A 163 -0.96 9.09 -5.73
C PHE A 163 -1.61 10.42 -5.34
N ALA A 164 -2.09 10.57 -4.09
CA ALA A 164 -2.77 11.77 -3.64
C ALA A 164 -1.82 12.98 -3.58
N GLY A 165 -2.19 14.06 -4.26
CA GLY A 165 -1.43 15.31 -4.24
C GLY A 165 -0.04 15.23 -4.88
N VAL A 166 0.19 14.23 -5.74
CA VAL A 166 1.44 14.02 -6.45
C VAL A 166 1.30 14.49 -7.90
N ASP A 167 2.33 15.11 -8.45
CA ASP A 167 2.34 15.50 -9.86
C ASP A 167 2.40 14.28 -10.80
N PRO A 168 1.92 14.40 -12.06
CA PRO A 168 1.79 13.25 -12.97
C PRO A 168 3.12 12.50 -13.23
N ILE A 169 4.25 13.21 -13.30
CA ILE A 169 5.57 12.59 -13.54
C ILE A 169 5.96 11.74 -12.32
N ALA A 170 5.77 12.29 -11.12
CA ALA A 170 6.07 11.56 -9.88
C ALA A 170 5.09 10.39 -9.64
N VAL A 171 3.85 10.46 -10.14
CA VAL A 171 2.92 9.31 -10.14
C VAL A 171 3.50 8.15 -10.95
N GLU A 172 4.05 8.41 -12.14
CA GLU A 172 4.68 7.37 -12.97
C GLU A 172 5.89 6.73 -12.29
N ASP A 173 6.73 7.56 -11.62
CA ASP A 173 7.85 7.06 -10.83
C ASP A 173 7.37 6.12 -9.70
N ILE A 174 6.33 6.51 -8.95
CA ILE A 174 5.76 5.70 -7.87
C ILE A 174 5.17 4.40 -8.43
N GLN A 175 4.46 4.44 -9.55
CA GLN A 175 3.91 3.25 -10.20
C GLN A 175 5.01 2.28 -10.64
N SER A 176 6.09 2.79 -11.23
CA SER A 176 7.27 1.99 -11.59
C SER A 176 7.88 1.30 -10.37
N ILE A 177 8.01 2.03 -9.26
CA ILE A 177 8.49 1.46 -8.00
C ILE A 177 7.55 0.37 -7.49
N ILE A 178 6.24 0.59 -7.47
CA ILE A 178 5.24 -0.40 -7.04
C ILE A 178 5.36 -1.67 -7.90
N TYR A 179 5.54 -1.52 -9.19
CA TYR A 179 5.73 -2.65 -10.10
C TYR A 179 7.03 -3.42 -9.83
N LYS A 180 8.13 -2.71 -9.51
CA LYS A 180 9.39 -3.34 -9.08
C LYS A 180 9.22 -4.11 -7.75
N LEU A 181 8.42 -3.61 -6.82
CA LEU A 181 8.12 -4.34 -5.58
C LEU A 181 7.36 -5.63 -5.84
N LYS A 182 6.39 -5.62 -6.74
CA LYS A 182 5.69 -6.82 -7.19
C LYS A 182 6.66 -7.85 -7.77
N SER A 183 7.62 -7.44 -8.62
CA SER A 183 8.60 -8.35 -9.22
C SER A 183 9.56 -8.97 -8.19
N LYS A 184 9.71 -8.35 -7.02
CA LYS A 184 10.41 -8.90 -5.85
C LYS A 184 9.54 -9.84 -5.00
N ASN A 185 8.40 -10.27 -5.51
CA ASN A 185 7.44 -11.12 -4.81
C ASN A 185 6.84 -10.49 -3.54
N ILE A 186 6.75 -9.15 -3.50
CA ILE A 186 6.05 -8.42 -2.43
C ILE A 186 4.59 -8.25 -2.83
N GLY A 187 3.66 -8.63 -1.93
CA GLY A 187 2.22 -8.39 -2.12
C GLY A 187 1.86 -6.95 -1.76
N ILE A 188 1.02 -6.32 -2.57
CA ILE A 188 0.72 -4.89 -2.41
C ILE A 188 -0.79 -4.67 -2.34
N LEU A 189 -1.25 -4.01 -1.29
CA LEU A 189 -2.63 -3.52 -1.17
C LEU A 189 -2.62 -2.00 -1.28
N ILE A 190 -3.35 -1.47 -2.26
CA ILE A 190 -3.44 -0.03 -2.52
C ILE A 190 -4.87 0.43 -2.28
N THR A 191 -5.05 1.52 -1.54
CA THR A 191 -6.28 2.31 -1.58
C THR A 191 -5.96 3.70 -2.13
N ASP A 192 -6.74 4.17 -3.09
CA ASP A 192 -6.59 5.51 -3.66
C ASP A 192 -7.95 5.99 -4.22
N HIS A 193 -8.11 7.29 -4.31
CA HIS A 193 -9.25 7.92 -4.98
C HIS A 193 -9.00 8.16 -6.48
N ASN A 194 -7.73 8.10 -6.91
CA ASN A 194 -7.35 8.17 -8.32
C ASN A 194 -7.50 6.80 -8.97
N VAL A 195 -8.72 6.52 -9.41
CA VAL A 195 -9.12 5.21 -9.97
C VAL A 195 -8.30 4.82 -11.18
N GLN A 196 -8.07 5.77 -12.10
CA GLN A 196 -7.34 5.51 -13.34
C GLN A 196 -5.92 5.05 -13.05
N GLU A 197 -5.20 5.78 -12.19
CA GLU A 197 -3.81 5.46 -11.85
C GLU A 197 -3.71 4.15 -11.07
N THR A 198 -4.68 3.84 -10.22
CA THR A 198 -4.71 2.60 -9.46
C THR A 198 -5.02 1.40 -10.34
N LEU A 199 -6.11 1.44 -11.12
CA LEU A 199 -6.49 0.34 -12.01
C LEU A 199 -5.43 0.10 -13.10
N SER A 200 -4.69 1.12 -13.51
CA SER A 200 -3.65 0.97 -14.54
C SER A 200 -2.54 -0.02 -14.16
N ILE A 201 -2.28 -0.21 -12.86
CA ILE A 201 -1.19 -1.04 -12.33
C ILE A 201 -1.65 -2.25 -11.51
N THR A 202 -2.93 -2.34 -11.13
CA THR A 202 -3.43 -3.47 -10.31
C THR A 202 -3.68 -4.71 -11.17
N ASP A 203 -3.41 -5.88 -10.59
CA ASP A 203 -3.80 -7.17 -11.19
C ASP A 203 -5.30 -7.39 -11.06
N ARG A 204 -5.84 -7.09 -9.87
CA ARG A 204 -7.27 -7.11 -9.57
C ARG A 204 -7.61 -6.08 -8.50
N ALA A 205 -8.89 -5.80 -8.35
CA ALA A 205 -9.35 -4.89 -7.32
C ALA A 205 -10.67 -5.36 -6.69
N TYR A 206 -10.91 -4.85 -5.50
CA TYR A 206 -12.17 -4.96 -4.75
C TYR A 206 -12.84 -3.60 -4.78
N LEU A 207 -14.08 -3.54 -5.27
CA LEU A 207 -14.88 -2.32 -5.24
C LEU A 207 -15.83 -2.38 -4.07
N LEU A 208 -15.64 -1.48 -3.11
CA LEU A 208 -16.55 -1.28 -1.99
C LEU A 208 -17.60 -0.23 -2.32
N PHE A 209 -18.83 -0.50 -1.87
CA PHE A 209 -19.95 0.44 -1.96
C PHE A 209 -20.82 0.29 -0.71
N GLU A 210 -21.13 1.39 -0.03
CA GLU A 210 -21.95 1.42 1.20
C GLU A 210 -21.52 0.38 2.27
N GLY A 211 -20.21 0.25 2.45
CA GLY A 211 -19.63 -0.65 3.44
C GLY A 211 -19.58 -2.13 3.06
N LYS A 212 -19.98 -2.50 1.85
CA LYS A 212 -20.00 -3.88 1.35
C LYS A 212 -19.12 -4.04 0.12
N LEU A 213 -18.71 -5.27 -0.14
CA LEU A 213 -18.11 -5.63 -1.42
C LEU A 213 -19.19 -5.64 -2.50
N LEU A 214 -19.09 -4.70 -3.47
CA LEU A 214 -19.98 -4.64 -4.61
C LEU A 214 -19.52 -5.60 -5.71
N LYS A 215 -18.23 -5.54 -6.06
CA LYS A 215 -17.63 -6.35 -7.14
C LYS A 215 -16.16 -6.58 -6.86
N GLN A 216 -15.62 -7.66 -7.38
CA GLN A 216 -14.17 -7.93 -7.46
C GLN A 216 -13.85 -8.53 -8.82
N GLY A 217 -12.66 -8.30 -9.30
CA GLY A 217 -12.18 -8.83 -10.59
C GLY A 217 -10.91 -8.16 -11.05
N THR A 218 -10.46 -8.50 -12.24
CA THR A 218 -9.35 -7.81 -12.90
C THR A 218 -9.73 -6.35 -13.21
N ALA A 219 -8.74 -5.54 -13.52
CA ALA A 219 -9.02 -4.14 -13.89
C ALA A 219 -9.92 -4.05 -15.14
N GLU A 220 -9.75 -4.98 -16.08
CA GLU A 220 -10.56 -5.10 -17.32
C GLU A 220 -12.00 -5.48 -16.99
N GLU A 221 -12.22 -6.52 -16.20
CA GLU A 221 -13.56 -6.96 -15.79
C GLU A 221 -14.33 -5.86 -15.05
N LEU A 222 -13.64 -5.10 -14.18
CA LEU A 222 -14.26 -3.98 -13.47
C LEU A 222 -14.57 -2.79 -14.40
N ALA A 223 -13.68 -2.51 -15.36
CA ALA A 223 -13.87 -1.42 -16.31
C ALA A 223 -15.02 -1.67 -17.30
N GLU A 224 -15.35 -2.93 -17.59
CA GLU A 224 -16.44 -3.35 -18.48
C GLU A 224 -17.78 -3.53 -17.76
N ASP A 225 -17.77 -3.70 -16.44
CA ASP A 225 -18.98 -3.96 -15.65
C ASP A 225 -19.90 -2.73 -15.60
N GLU A 226 -21.14 -2.88 -16.06
CA GLU A 226 -22.13 -1.80 -16.14
C GLU A 226 -22.47 -1.20 -14.78
N MET A 227 -22.57 -2.03 -13.72
CA MET A 227 -22.88 -1.57 -12.38
C MET A 227 -21.70 -0.74 -11.82
N VAL A 228 -20.47 -1.22 -12.01
CA VAL A 228 -19.24 -0.52 -11.60
C VAL A 228 -19.14 0.84 -12.32
N ARG A 229 -19.40 0.89 -13.61
CA ARG A 229 -19.46 2.15 -14.38
C ARG A 229 -20.53 3.09 -13.84
N LYS A 230 -21.72 2.59 -13.57
CA LYS A 230 -22.84 3.40 -13.09
C LYS A 230 -22.58 4.04 -11.73
N VAL A 231 -21.98 3.29 -10.77
CA VAL A 231 -21.86 3.75 -9.38
C VAL A 231 -20.52 4.38 -9.05
N TYR A 232 -19.47 4.14 -9.87
CA TYR A 232 -18.11 4.56 -9.50
C TYR A 232 -17.25 5.11 -10.65
N LEU A 233 -17.08 4.36 -11.76
CA LEU A 233 -16.14 4.76 -12.82
C LEU A 233 -16.67 5.87 -13.73
N GLY A 234 -18.00 5.92 -13.94
CA GLY A 234 -18.63 6.75 -14.96
C GLY A 234 -18.67 6.06 -16.34
N GLN A 235 -19.65 6.48 -17.17
CA GLN A 235 -19.90 5.83 -18.46
C GLN A 235 -18.75 5.96 -19.46
N ASN A 236 -18.01 7.07 -19.40
CA ASN A 236 -16.92 7.39 -20.33
C ASN A 236 -15.54 6.94 -19.81
N PHE A 237 -15.48 6.10 -18.78
CA PHE A 237 -14.21 5.60 -18.26
C PHE A 237 -13.55 4.68 -19.29
N GLU A 238 -12.27 4.96 -19.58
CA GLU A 238 -11.41 4.14 -20.42
C GLU A 238 -10.22 3.65 -19.60
N LEU A 239 -10.08 2.35 -19.46
CA LEU A 239 -8.93 1.75 -18.79
C LEU A 239 -7.67 1.91 -19.64
N ARG A 240 -6.64 2.54 -19.09
CA ARG A 240 -5.32 2.67 -19.72
C ARG A 240 -4.31 1.89 -18.89
N ARG A 241 -3.99 0.68 -19.34
CA ARG A 241 -2.98 -0.15 -18.67
C ARG A 241 -1.59 0.44 -18.89
N LYS A 242 -0.77 0.40 -17.82
CA LYS A 242 0.65 0.75 -17.90
C LYS A 242 1.48 -0.52 -17.82
N THR A 243 2.46 -0.62 -18.71
CA THR A 243 3.49 -1.67 -18.71
C THR A 243 4.81 -1.03 -18.35
N PHE A 244 5.53 -1.60 -17.40
CA PHE A 244 6.83 -1.12 -16.98
C PHE A 244 7.88 -2.15 -17.39
N ASN A 245 8.92 -1.71 -18.12
CA ASN A 245 10.08 -2.54 -18.37
C ASN A 245 10.87 -2.63 -17.06
N ILE A 246 11.12 -3.84 -16.61
CA ILE A 246 11.97 -4.13 -15.47
C ILE A 246 13.33 -4.47 -16.06
N ASP A 247 14.17 -3.47 -16.24
CA ASP A 247 15.59 -3.65 -16.56
C ASP A 247 16.39 -3.81 -15.25
#